data_615b5eae704249dc168c82a55f523aa3
#
_entry.id   615b5eae704249dc168c82a55f523aa3
#
_cell.length_a   1.000
_cell.length_b   1.000
_cell.length_c   1.000
_cell.angle_alpha   90.00
_cell.angle_beta   90.00
_cell.angle_gamma   90.00
#
_symmetry.space_group_name_H-M   'P 1'
#
loop_
_entity.id
_entity.type
_entity.pdbx_description
1 polymer ?
#
loop_
_entity_poly.entity_id
_entity_poly.type
_entity_poly.pdbx_seq_one_letter_code
_entity_poly.pdbx_strand_id
1 'polypeptide(L)'
;MEDMEQIKALYFVDGNGDYHKCHKLLPEIRRIFGEIEVMDGELIEVIENRDARKNFNESLGIGKSSENAVCDKIKKKYPKAYVVDGYCKGFDIFVPETSKKIEVKQDKKSNFTGNIVVEIEFNGKPSALSTTTADYWVFDDGEIYIWITPTVLRQVVHPLKAVSFIGNGDNKFKKAYLVKKKQIIEHALYVDHYNQD
;
A
#
# COMPACT_ATOMS: atom_id res chain seq x y z
N MET A 1 -24.68 10.48 9.16
CA MET A 1 -23.69 9.64 8.41
C MET A 1 -24.27 9.53 7.00
N GLU A 2 -23.73 10.34 6.08
CA GLU A 2 -24.09 10.20 4.68
C GLU A 2 -23.49 8.90 4.17
N ASP A 3 -24.33 8.01 3.65
CA ASP A 3 -23.89 6.81 2.95
C ASP A 3 -22.98 7.25 1.78
N MET A 4 -21.69 6.95 1.88
CA MET A 4 -20.78 7.15 0.76
C MET A 4 -21.22 6.20 -0.36
N GLU A 5 -21.80 6.74 -1.40
CA GLU A 5 -22.20 6.01 -2.60
C GLU A 5 -20.98 5.32 -3.21
N GLN A 6 -20.83 4.03 -2.96
CA GLN A 6 -19.80 3.21 -3.58
C GLN A 6 -20.18 2.96 -5.04
N ILE A 7 -19.35 3.47 -5.97
CA ILE A 7 -19.55 3.21 -7.39
C ILE A 7 -18.74 1.98 -7.75
N LYS A 8 -19.42 0.97 -8.25
CA LYS A 8 -18.78 -0.18 -8.89
C LYS A 8 -18.37 0.20 -10.30
N ALA A 9 -17.12 0.01 -10.64
CA ALA A 9 -16.61 0.18 -11.99
C ALA A 9 -16.02 -1.12 -12.50
N LEU A 10 -16.22 -1.37 -13.79
CA LEU A 10 -15.68 -2.52 -14.48
C LEU A 10 -14.44 -2.10 -15.25
N TYR A 11 -13.38 -2.88 -15.17
CA TYR A 11 -12.14 -2.67 -15.90
C TYR A 11 -11.76 -3.92 -16.69
N PHE A 12 -11.25 -3.68 -17.89
CA PHE A 12 -10.58 -4.69 -18.70
C PHE A 12 -9.07 -4.54 -18.50
N VAL A 13 -8.40 -5.66 -18.25
CA VAL A 13 -6.94 -5.73 -18.14
C VAL A 13 -6.44 -6.41 -19.40
N ASP A 14 -5.67 -5.73 -20.25
CA ASP A 14 -5.15 -6.30 -21.48
C ASP A 14 -3.93 -7.22 -21.26
N GLY A 15 -3.48 -7.90 -22.30
CA GLY A 15 -2.34 -8.82 -22.23
C GLY A 15 -1.01 -8.16 -21.85
N ASN A 16 -0.92 -6.82 -21.87
CA ASN A 16 0.24 -6.05 -21.39
C ASN A 16 0.12 -5.67 -19.92
N GLY A 17 -1.03 -5.98 -19.27
CA GLY A 17 -1.34 -5.59 -17.90
C GLY A 17 -1.83 -4.14 -17.76
N ASP A 18 -2.21 -3.48 -18.85
CA ASP A 18 -2.80 -2.15 -18.79
C ASP A 18 -4.30 -2.21 -18.51
N TYR A 19 -4.77 -1.27 -17.67
CA TYR A 19 -6.13 -1.21 -17.18
C TYR A 19 -6.97 -0.19 -17.97
N HIS A 20 -8.05 -0.67 -18.58
CA HIS A 20 -8.98 0.13 -19.36
C HIS A 20 -10.35 0.17 -18.68
N LYS A 21 -10.79 1.37 -18.25
CA LYS A 21 -12.10 1.52 -17.63
C LYS A 21 -13.22 1.25 -18.63
N CYS A 22 -14.10 0.32 -18.29
CA CYS A 22 -15.29 0.05 -19.06
C CYS A 22 -16.41 1.00 -18.62
N HIS A 23 -16.85 1.87 -19.52
CA HIS A 23 -17.93 2.82 -19.25
C HIS A 23 -19.34 2.23 -19.35
N LYS A 24 -19.44 0.93 -19.65
CA LYS A 24 -20.70 0.21 -19.83
C LYS A 24 -20.75 -1.06 -18.98
N LEU A 25 -21.95 -1.47 -18.61
CA LEU A 25 -22.17 -2.71 -17.88
C LEU A 25 -21.78 -3.95 -18.72
N LEU A 26 -21.40 -5.03 -18.07
CA LEU A 26 -20.94 -6.27 -18.71
C LEU A 26 -21.84 -6.77 -19.85
N PRO A 27 -23.20 -6.77 -19.74
CA PRO A 27 -24.09 -7.16 -20.84
C PRO A 27 -23.95 -6.26 -22.08
N GLU A 28 -23.73 -4.96 -21.88
CA GLU A 28 -23.54 -4.01 -22.99
C GLU A 28 -22.17 -4.18 -23.65
N ILE A 29 -21.16 -4.48 -22.86
CA ILE A 29 -19.79 -4.76 -23.35
C ILE A 29 -19.81 -6.03 -24.22
N ARG A 30 -20.44 -7.09 -23.76
CA ARG A 30 -20.60 -8.34 -24.52
C ARG A 30 -21.37 -8.11 -25.84
N ARG A 31 -22.38 -7.26 -25.84
CA ARG A 31 -23.12 -6.92 -27.06
C ARG A 31 -22.29 -6.14 -28.08
N ILE A 32 -21.34 -5.31 -27.63
CA ILE A 32 -20.52 -4.46 -28.51
C ILE A 32 -19.31 -5.22 -29.05
N PHE A 33 -18.66 -6.04 -28.23
CA PHE A 33 -17.38 -6.67 -28.54
C PHE A 33 -17.51 -8.18 -28.83
N GLY A 34 -18.73 -8.75 -28.78
CA GLY A 34 -18.94 -10.18 -28.93
C GLY A 34 -18.58 -10.95 -27.66
N GLU A 35 -18.27 -12.23 -27.81
CA GLU A 35 -17.82 -13.04 -26.68
C GLU A 35 -16.43 -12.59 -26.26
N ILE A 36 -16.29 -12.24 -24.98
CA ILE A 36 -15.06 -11.65 -24.39
C ILE A 36 -13.86 -12.63 -24.46
N GLU A 37 -14.10 -13.90 -24.75
CA GLU A 37 -13.08 -14.93 -24.99
C GLU A 37 -12.11 -14.62 -26.14
N VAL A 38 -12.44 -13.63 -26.98
CA VAL A 38 -11.57 -13.21 -28.11
C VAL A 38 -10.61 -12.08 -27.71
N MET A 39 -10.78 -11.49 -26.54
CA MET A 39 -9.90 -10.43 -26.03
C MET A 39 -8.89 -11.06 -25.07
N ASP A 40 -7.61 -10.93 -25.42
CA ASP A 40 -6.51 -11.34 -24.55
C ASP A 40 -6.44 -10.40 -23.33
N GLY A 41 -7.16 -10.77 -22.25
CA GLY A 41 -7.26 -9.95 -21.04
C GLY A 41 -8.32 -10.43 -20.05
N GLU A 42 -8.36 -9.79 -18.89
CA GLU A 42 -9.24 -10.12 -17.76
C GLU A 42 -10.19 -8.98 -17.45
N LEU A 43 -11.44 -9.30 -17.14
CA LEU A 43 -12.45 -8.35 -16.70
C LEU A 43 -12.52 -8.35 -15.18
N ILE A 44 -12.29 -7.20 -14.56
CA ILE A 44 -12.33 -7.04 -13.11
C ILE A 44 -13.35 -6.00 -12.67
N GLU A 45 -14.09 -6.29 -11.60
CA GLU A 45 -15.00 -5.35 -10.95
C GLU A 45 -14.26 -4.64 -9.81
N VAL A 46 -14.31 -3.31 -9.79
CA VAL A 46 -13.64 -2.49 -8.79
C VAL A 46 -14.62 -1.49 -8.19
N ILE A 47 -14.50 -1.27 -6.88
CA ILE A 47 -15.25 -0.23 -6.17
C ILE A 47 -14.44 1.06 -6.24
N GLU A 48 -14.96 2.05 -6.97
CA GLU A 48 -14.35 3.39 -7.05
C GLU A 48 -14.86 4.31 -5.93
N ASN A 49 -13.96 5.08 -5.34
CA ASN A 49 -14.29 6.09 -4.34
C ASN A 49 -14.18 7.49 -4.98
N ARG A 50 -15.27 8.27 -4.99
CA ARG A 50 -15.34 9.59 -5.68
C ARG A 50 -14.44 10.67 -5.07
N ASP A 51 -14.10 10.58 -3.78
CA ASP A 51 -13.31 11.60 -3.07
C ASP A 51 -11.78 11.47 -3.25
N ALA A 52 -11.36 10.65 -4.18
CA ALA A 52 -9.97 10.26 -4.37
C ALA A 52 -8.99 11.43 -4.64
N ARG A 53 -9.43 12.50 -5.31
CA ARG A 53 -8.54 13.62 -5.67
C ARG A 53 -8.22 14.57 -4.52
N LYS A 54 -9.16 14.74 -3.58
CA LYS A 54 -8.99 15.63 -2.43
C LYS A 54 -7.97 15.05 -1.43
N ASN A 55 -7.96 13.72 -1.31
CA ASN A 55 -7.14 13.00 -0.35
C ASN A 55 -5.69 12.76 -0.80
N PHE A 56 -5.32 12.99 -2.07
CA PHE A 56 -3.97 12.69 -2.56
C PHE A 56 -2.91 13.64 -1.97
N ASN A 57 -3.16 14.94 -2.00
CA ASN A 57 -2.23 15.93 -1.43
C ASN A 57 -2.16 15.84 0.10
N GLU A 58 -3.29 15.55 0.75
CA GLU A 58 -3.35 15.28 2.19
C GLU A 58 -2.57 14.00 2.53
N SER A 59 -2.70 12.94 1.75
CA SER A 59 -2.01 11.67 1.95
C SER A 59 -0.49 11.77 1.78
N LEU A 60 0.00 12.61 0.85
CA LEU A 60 1.43 12.88 0.69
C LEU A 60 2.00 13.63 1.91
N GLY A 61 1.27 14.64 2.41
CA GLY A 61 1.66 15.38 3.62
C GLY A 61 1.69 14.50 4.87
N ILE A 62 0.74 13.57 4.97
CA ILE A 62 0.59 12.64 6.08
C ILE A 62 1.70 11.57 6.04
N GLY A 63 2.04 11.00 4.87
CA GLY A 63 3.13 10.04 4.71
C GLY A 63 4.47 10.65 5.15
N LYS A 64 4.76 11.86 4.69
CA LYS A 64 5.99 12.58 5.06
C LYS A 64 6.07 12.92 6.56
N SER A 65 4.93 13.15 7.22
CA SER A 65 4.86 13.32 8.68
C SER A 65 5.24 12.03 9.42
N SER A 66 4.79 10.87 8.94
CA SER A 66 5.11 9.56 9.51
C SER A 66 6.59 9.20 9.36
N GLU A 67 7.16 9.43 8.16
CA GLU A 67 8.59 9.24 7.90
C GLU A 67 9.45 10.10 8.83
N ASN A 68 9.12 11.39 8.99
CA ASN A 68 9.83 12.28 9.90
C ASN A 68 9.74 11.82 11.36
N ALA A 69 8.55 11.44 11.85
CA ALA A 69 8.35 10.96 13.21
C ALA A 69 9.17 9.70 13.52
N VAL A 70 9.20 8.73 12.58
CA VAL A 70 10.03 7.54 12.70
C VAL A 70 11.53 7.90 12.66
N CYS A 71 11.93 8.79 11.76
CA CYS A 71 13.32 9.26 11.66
C CYS A 71 13.78 9.94 12.95
N ASP A 72 12.96 10.77 13.57
CA ASP A 72 13.31 11.47 14.82
C ASP A 72 13.46 10.49 16.00
N LYS A 73 12.66 9.42 16.05
CA LYS A 73 12.89 8.33 17.01
C LYS A 73 14.23 7.63 16.77
N ILE A 74 14.57 7.36 15.52
CA ILE A 74 15.85 6.73 15.15
C ILE A 74 17.03 7.63 15.54
N LYS A 75 16.91 8.96 15.34
CA LYS A 75 17.95 9.95 15.68
C LYS A 75 18.31 9.98 17.16
N LYS A 76 17.42 9.58 18.07
CA LYS A 76 17.74 9.45 19.50
C LYS A 76 18.95 8.54 19.72
N LYS A 77 19.14 7.52 18.88
CA LYS A 77 20.26 6.55 18.93
C LYS A 77 21.29 6.76 17.81
N TYR A 78 20.84 7.15 16.63
CA TYR A 78 21.65 7.32 15.43
C TYR A 78 21.45 8.73 14.87
N PRO A 79 22.21 9.72 15.37
CA PRO A 79 21.96 11.15 15.08
C PRO A 79 22.09 11.56 13.62
N LYS A 80 22.80 10.74 12.80
CA LYS A 80 22.97 11.02 11.35
C LYS A 80 21.85 10.43 10.48
N ALA A 81 20.86 9.76 11.07
CA ALA A 81 19.71 9.26 10.31
C ALA A 81 18.98 10.42 9.62
N TYR A 82 18.48 10.17 8.42
CA TYR A 82 17.73 11.18 7.67
C TYR A 82 16.67 10.54 6.76
N VAL A 83 15.60 11.30 6.53
CA VAL A 83 14.61 10.97 5.50
C VAL A 83 15.21 11.29 4.13
N VAL A 84 15.09 10.38 3.18
CA VAL A 84 15.60 10.54 1.83
C VAL A 84 14.72 11.52 1.07
N ASP A 85 15.33 12.58 0.53
CA ASP A 85 14.61 13.56 -0.27
C ASP A 85 14.25 13.02 -1.66
N GLY A 86 13.04 13.37 -2.13
CA GLY A 86 12.56 12.98 -3.44
C GLY A 86 11.98 11.56 -3.46
N TYR A 87 11.81 11.03 -4.68
CA TYR A 87 11.25 9.69 -4.87
C TYR A 87 12.35 8.63 -4.87
N CYS A 88 12.49 7.90 -3.78
CA CYS A 88 13.37 6.74 -3.69
C CYS A 88 12.54 5.44 -3.78
N LYS A 89 12.88 4.59 -4.74
CA LYS A 89 12.15 3.33 -4.98
C LYS A 89 12.63 2.21 -4.06
N GLY A 90 12.45 2.29 -2.78
CA GLY A 90 12.82 1.11 -2.00
C GLY A 90 13.02 1.33 -0.52
N PHE A 91 13.14 2.58 -0.10
CA PHE A 91 13.21 2.96 1.32
C PHE A 91 13.01 4.47 1.48
N ASP A 92 12.58 4.90 2.67
CA ASP A 92 12.27 6.30 3.01
C ASP A 92 13.32 6.92 3.93
N ILE A 93 13.98 6.11 4.78
CA ILE A 93 14.96 6.58 5.75
C ILE A 93 16.26 5.83 5.60
N PHE A 94 17.39 6.55 5.66
CA PHE A 94 18.72 5.97 5.70
C PHE A 94 19.42 6.29 7.02
N VAL A 95 20.11 5.30 7.59
CA VAL A 95 20.89 5.40 8.84
C VAL A 95 22.37 5.16 8.52
N PRO A 96 23.16 6.23 8.29
CA PRO A 96 24.56 6.10 7.88
C PRO A 96 25.43 5.29 8.83
N GLU A 97 25.20 5.42 10.15
CA GLU A 97 26.01 4.74 11.18
C GLU A 97 25.96 3.21 11.10
N THR A 98 24.89 2.68 10.54
CA THR A 98 24.67 1.23 10.42
C THR A 98 24.44 0.80 8.98
N SER A 99 24.45 1.73 8.03
CA SER A 99 24.09 1.53 6.62
C SER A 99 22.69 0.89 6.44
N LYS A 100 21.76 1.13 7.38
CA LYS A 100 20.42 0.56 7.35
C LYS A 100 19.43 1.44 6.63
N LYS A 101 18.53 0.79 5.90
CA LYS A 101 17.45 1.38 5.10
C LYS A 101 16.12 0.99 5.69
N ILE A 102 15.22 1.96 5.86
CA ILE A 102 13.91 1.74 6.46
C ILE A 102 12.83 2.26 5.51
N GLU A 103 11.81 1.47 5.30
CA GLU A 103 10.57 1.83 4.60
C GLU A 103 9.50 2.10 5.65
N VAL A 104 8.75 3.19 5.50
CA VAL A 104 7.66 3.57 6.41
C VAL A 104 6.34 3.49 5.67
N LYS A 105 5.37 2.80 6.26
CA LYS A 105 4.03 2.64 5.71
C LYS A 105 3.00 3.10 6.74
N GLN A 106 2.36 4.24 6.48
CA GLN A 106 1.27 4.68 7.32
C GLN A 106 -0.03 3.98 6.90
N ASP A 107 -0.69 3.34 7.86
CA ASP A 107 -2.01 2.71 7.69
C ASP A 107 -2.88 2.91 8.93
N LYS A 108 -3.32 4.15 9.17
CA LYS A 108 -4.24 4.49 10.29
C LYS A 108 -5.57 3.72 10.21
N LYS A 109 -5.97 3.26 9.01
CA LYS A 109 -7.20 2.48 8.85
C LYS A 109 -7.09 1.12 9.51
N SER A 110 -5.89 0.60 9.71
CA SER A 110 -5.66 -0.69 10.35
C SER A 110 -6.21 -0.78 11.78
N ASN A 111 -6.33 0.37 12.48
CA ASN A 111 -6.94 0.43 13.82
C ASN A 111 -8.44 0.11 13.79
N PHE A 112 -9.13 0.43 12.69
CA PHE A 112 -10.57 0.19 12.54
C PHE A 112 -10.85 -1.12 11.82
N THR A 113 -10.04 -1.45 10.82
CA THR A 113 -10.26 -2.64 9.98
C THR A 113 -9.63 -3.90 10.58
N GLY A 114 -8.66 -3.74 11.47
CA GLY A 114 -7.81 -4.82 11.98
C GLY A 114 -6.92 -5.45 10.91
N ASN A 115 -6.79 -4.83 9.72
CA ASN A 115 -5.96 -5.31 8.63
C ASN A 115 -4.96 -4.25 8.21
N ILE A 116 -3.75 -4.68 7.85
CA ILE A 116 -2.70 -3.86 7.24
C ILE A 116 -2.61 -4.22 5.76
N VAL A 117 -2.50 -3.18 4.92
CA VAL A 117 -2.32 -3.34 3.47
C VAL A 117 -0.84 -3.48 3.14
N VAL A 118 -0.46 -4.61 2.57
CA VAL A 118 0.92 -4.87 2.10
C VAL A 118 0.94 -4.89 0.59
N GLU A 119 1.25 -3.74 -0.03
CA GLU A 119 1.28 -3.57 -1.48
C GLU A 119 2.44 -4.38 -2.10
N ILE A 120 2.15 -5.00 -3.25
CA ILE A 120 3.12 -5.76 -4.04
C ILE A 120 3.19 -5.30 -5.50
N GLU A 121 2.16 -4.57 -5.96
CA GLU A 121 2.08 -4.10 -7.34
C GLU A 121 1.32 -2.78 -7.40
N PHE A 122 1.81 -1.88 -8.25
CA PHE A 122 1.21 -0.60 -8.53
C PHE A 122 1.11 -0.40 -10.04
N ASN A 123 -0.11 -0.22 -10.56
CA ASN A 123 -0.40 -0.02 -11.98
C ASN A 123 0.27 -1.05 -12.89
N GLY A 124 0.10 -2.35 -12.56
CA GLY A 124 0.64 -3.48 -13.32
C GLY A 124 2.15 -3.73 -13.17
N LYS A 125 2.84 -2.95 -12.32
CA LYS A 125 4.30 -3.09 -12.11
C LYS A 125 4.61 -3.49 -10.68
N PRO A 126 5.59 -4.37 -10.45
CA PRO A 126 6.05 -4.67 -9.10
C PRO A 126 6.39 -3.42 -8.31
N SER A 127 5.90 -3.33 -7.06
CA SER A 127 6.12 -2.19 -6.18
C SER A 127 6.20 -2.62 -4.70
N ALA A 128 6.50 -1.68 -3.86
CA ALA A 128 6.55 -1.84 -2.41
C ALA A 128 7.27 -3.15 -1.98
N LEU A 129 6.58 -4.14 -1.39
CA LEU A 129 7.21 -5.37 -0.90
C LEU A 129 7.91 -6.17 -2.00
N SER A 130 7.46 -6.08 -3.25
CA SER A 130 8.08 -6.78 -4.39
C SER A 130 9.43 -6.18 -4.79
N THR A 131 9.65 -4.88 -4.55
CA THR A 131 10.82 -4.13 -5.03
C THR A 131 11.65 -3.50 -3.93
N THR A 132 11.21 -3.56 -2.67
CA THR A 132 11.90 -2.92 -1.55
C THR A 132 13.34 -3.39 -1.40
N THR A 133 14.22 -2.45 -1.12
CA THR A 133 15.61 -2.66 -0.73
C THR A 133 15.84 -2.31 0.75
N ALA A 134 14.77 -2.04 1.49
CA ALA A 134 14.84 -1.73 2.90
C ALA A 134 15.25 -2.95 3.74
N ASP A 135 16.01 -2.72 4.80
CA ASP A 135 16.32 -3.72 5.82
C ASP A 135 15.14 -3.93 6.77
N TYR A 136 14.39 -2.85 7.02
CA TYR A 136 13.24 -2.84 7.93
C TYR A 136 12.04 -2.12 7.31
N TRP A 137 10.85 -2.60 7.64
CA TRP A 137 9.59 -1.93 7.40
C TRP A 137 8.98 -1.49 8.71
N VAL A 138 8.41 -0.29 8.74
CA VAL A 138 7.69 0.26 9.88
C VAL A 138 6.27 0.55 9.45
N PHE A 139 5.32 -0.15 10.03
CA PHE A 139 3.91 0.20 9.89
C PHE A 139 3.53 1.16 10.99
N ASP A 140 3.04 2.33 10.59
CA ASP A 140 2.51 3.37 11.46
C ASP A 140 0.98 3.37 11.38
N ASP A 141 0.32 2.94 12.43
CA ASP A 141 -1.15 2.92 12.50
C ASP A 141 -1.76 4.16 13.17
N GLY A 142 -0.92 5.08 13.61
CA GLY A 142 -1.31 6.29 14.33
C GLY A 142 -1.28 6.16 15.87
N GLU A 143 -1.04 4.97 16.41
CA GLU A 143 -0.92 4.68 17.84
C GLU A 143 0.38 3.95 18.16
N ILE A 144 0.81 3.05 17.26
CA ILE A 144 2.01 2.25 17.41
C ILE A 144 2.83 2.22 16.11
N TYR A 145 4.12 1.94 16.25
CA TYR A 145 5.03 1.58 15.16
C TYR A 145 5.36 0.09 15.25
N ILE A 146 5.07 -0.66 14.20
CA ILE A 146 5.34 -2.10 14.12
C ILE A 146 6.52 -2.31 13.20
N TRP A 147 7.64 -2.76 13.75
CA TRP A 147 8.90 -3.00 13.04
C TRP A 147 9.02 -4.45 12.61
N ILE A 148 9.23 -4.69 11.32
CA ILE A 148 9.35 -6.03 10.76
C ILE A 148 10.39 -6.03 9.63
N THR A 149 11.07 -7.15 9.38
CA THR A 149 11.92 -7.26 8.19
C THR A 149 11.09 -7.65 6.96
N PRO A 150 11.46 -7.20 5.75
CA PRO A 150 10.81 -7.66 4.51
C PRO A 150 10.82 -9.18 4.35
N THR A 151 11.86 -9.86 4.84
CA THR A 151 11.95 -11.32 4.79
C THR A 151 10.85 -11.98 5.60
N VAL A 152 10.66 -11.55 6.85
CA VAL A 152 9.59 -12.07 7.71
C VAL A 152 8.22 -11.67 7.15
N LEU A 153 8.08 -10.43 6.67
CA LEU A 153 6.82 -9.98 6.07
C LEU A 153 6.43 -10.84 4.86
N ARG A 154 7.39 -11.20 4.00
CA ARG A 154 7.13 -12.12 2.88
C ARG A 154 6.66 -13.50 3.35
N GLN A 155 7.20 -14.02 4.44
CA GLN A 155 6.74 -15.28 5.03
C GLN A 155 5.30 -15.18 5.55
N VAL A 156 4.96 -14.07 6.20
CA VAL A 156 3.61 -13.81 6.72
C VAL A 156 2.58 -13.72 5.58
N VAL A 157 2.92 -13.07 4.46
CA VAL A 157 1.97 -12.91 3.34
C VAL A 157 1.92 -14.12 2.41
N HIS A 158 2.93 -14.99 2.41
CA HIS A 158 3.05 -16.12 1.48
C HIS A 158 1.79 -17.02 1.41
N PRO A 159 1.12 -17.36 2.52
CA PRO A 159 -0.08 -18.19 2.48
C PRO A 159 -1.35 -17.42 2.09
N LEU A 160 -1.28 -16.10 1.91
CA LEU A 160 -2.44 -15.26 1.65
C LEU A 160 -2.69 -15.09 0.15
N LYS A 161 -3.94 -14.89 -0.21
CA LYS A 161 -4.32 -14.49 -1.56
C LYS A 161 -4.25 -12.96 -1.68
N ALA A 162 -3.53 -12.48 -2.68
CA ALA A 162 -3.50 -11.06 -3.00
C ALA A 162 -4.85 -10.60 -3.57
N VAL A 163 -5.22 -9.36 -3.27
CA VAL A 163 -6.43 -8.70 -3.76
C VAL A 163 -6.04 -7.49 -4.61
N SER A 164 -6.85 -7.20 -5.62
CA SER A 164 -6.68 -6.02 -6.48
C SER A 164 -7.74 -4.98 -6.12
N PHE A 165 -7.34 -3.71 -6.08
CA PHE A 165 -8.23 -2.58 -5.77
C PHE A 165 -7.68 -1.29 -6.38
N ILE A 166 -8.55 -0.27 -6.48
CA ILE A 166 -8.10 1.08 -6.85
C ILE A 166 -7.74 1.85 -5.58
N GLY A 167 -6.53 2.43 -5.59
CA GLY A 167 -6.06 3.25 -4.48
C GLY A 167 -6.88 4.53 -4.32
N ASN A 168 -7.20 4.88 -3.06
CA ASN A 168 -7.84 6.14 -2.76
C ASN A 168 -6.86 7.29 -3.03
N GLY A 169 -7.15 8.12 -4.00
CA GLY A 169 -6.44 9.36 -4.28
C GLY A 169 -5.63 9.38 -5.58
N ASP A 170 -5.04 8.29 -5.97
CA ASP A 170 -4.23 8.20 -7.20
C ASP A 170 -4.98 7.59 -8.40
N ASN A 171 -6.17 7.00 -8.16
CA ASN A 171 -6.97 6.29 -9.16
C ASN A 171 -6.17 5.23 -9.93
N LYS A 172 -5.16 4.64 -9.29
CA LYS A 172 -4.30 3.61 -9.87
C LYS A 172 -4.61 2.25 -9.28
N PHE A 173 -4.47 1.23 -10.10
CA PHE A 173 -4.60 -0.15 -9.67
C PHE A 173 -3.46 -0.54 -8.74
N LYS A 174 -3.83 -1.20 -7.67
CA LYS A 174 -2.91 -1.76 -6.68
C LYS A 174 -3.24 -3.22 -6.47
N LYS A 175 -2.21 -4.02 -6.27
CA LYS A 175 -2.35 -5.39 -5.80
C LYS A 175 -1.64 -5.52 -4.47
N ALA A 176 -2.32 -6.08 -3.49
CA ALA A 176 -1.79 -6.14 -2.13
C ALA A 176 -2.34 -7.34 -1.37
N TYR A 177 -1.68 -7.68 -0.28
CA TYR A 177 -2.21 -8.58 0.73
C TYR A 177 -2.90 -7.77 1.82
N LEU A 178 -4.08 -8.25 2.26
CA LEU A 178 -4.74 -7.77 3.47
C LEU A 178 -4.33 -8.69 4.62
N VAL A 179 -3.44 -8.22 5.47
CA VAL A 179 -2.85 -9.00 6.56
C VAL A 179 -3.48 -8.57 7.87
N LYS A 180 -3.91 -9.52 8.69
CA LYS A 180 -4.37 -9.21 10.05
C LYS A 180 -3.26 -8.50 10.82
N LYS A 181 -3.54 -7.31 11.36
CA LYS A 181 -2.60 -6.51 12.16
C LYS A 181 -1.99 -7.35 13.29
N LYS A 182 -2.81 -8.13 13.99
CA LYS A 182 -2.35 -9.07 15.02
C LYS A 182 -1.28 -10.02 14.51
N GLN A 183 -1.44 -10.55 13.31
CA GLN A 183 -0.49 -11.48 12.71
C GLN A 183 0.86 -10.81 12.41
N ILE A 184 0.84 -9.54 11.97
CA ILE A 184 2.09 -8.77 11.79
C ILE A 184 2.76 -8.49 13.14
N ILE A 185 1.99 -8.12 14.16
CA ILE A 185 2.49 -7.90 15.53
C ILE A 185 3.15 -9.15 16.11
N GLU A 186 2.55 -10.32 15.92
CA GLU A 186 3.09 -11.61 16.40
C GLU A 186 4.45 -11.96 15.78
N HIS A 187 4.76 -11.44 14.59
CA HIS A 187 6.02 -11.66 13.88
C HIS A 187 6.92 -10.42 13.87
N ALA A 188 6.51 -9.35 14.54
CA ALA A 188 7.28 -8.11 14.60
C ALA A 188 8.59 -8.32 15.36
N LEU A 189 9.64 -7.64 14.93
CA LEU A 189 10.87 -7.52 15.69
C LEU A 189 10.66 -6.70 16.97
N TYR A 190 9.80 -5.69 16.84
CA TYR A 190 9.60 -4.71 17.87
C TYR A 190 8.30 -3.92 17.61
N VAL A 191 7.59 -3.58 18.66
CA VAL A 191 6.41 -2.69 18.63
C VAL A 191 6.67 -1.53 19.58
N ASP A 192 6.56 -0.32 19.08
CA ASP A 192 6.81 0.91 19.80
C ASP A 192 5.53 1.75 19.89
N HIS A 193 5.24 2.31 21.03
CA HIS A 193 4.09 3.17 21.25
C HIS A 193 4.46 4.64 21.07
N TYR A 194 3.53 5.47 20.57
CA TYR A 194 3.76 6.91 20.35
C TYR A 194 4.19 7.64 21.62
N ASN A 195 3.68 7.25 22.76
CA ASN A 195 3.80 7.96 24.03
C ASN A 195 4.70 7.26 25.07
N GLN A 196 5.54 6.31 24.67
CA GLN A 196 6.55 5.70 25.54
C GLN A 196 7.90 6.36 25.25
N ASP A 197 8.27 7.35 26.07
CA ASP A 197 9.63 7.92 26.18
C ASP A 197 10.56 6.99 26.96
#